data_38651ab013e25e77d40cd1060b44c159
#
_entry.id   38651ab013e25e77d40cd1060b44c159
#
_cell.length_a   1.000
_cell.length_b   1.000
_cell.length_c   1.000
_cell.angle_alpha   90.00
_cell.angle_beta   90.00
_cell.angle_gamma   90.00
#
_symmetry.space_group_name_H-M   'P 1'
#
loop_
_entity.id
_entity.type
_entity.pdbx_description
1 polymer ?
#
loop_
_entity_poly.entity_id
_entity_poly.type
_entity_poly.pdbx_seq_one_letter_code
_entity_poly.pdbx_strand_id
1 'polypeptide(L)'
;MFNKLSPTPITNTKHRTLLVVAMIWFFVGAWIDSSAHTYLLDDIETFFTPWHAVLYSGYAFSVLVALYVKNAIKDYKFDVGVLGAVIFGIGGGSDAIWHTLFGIEVGVEPLITPSHLMLFLGAFLMLDYVFASRPEKNNLDFAALFSAATSYGLVMFITSFLNPFIRIGPFYSKEGFLEALAGGSVIFQTMLASIVFVYLIRFKPSPTQVGVAYFVSFFYISINVVMDDIFWMFLIIGFGAFSGLLMYQLTKWYYNTNHDRKIQVAAALSASIYGFVFVLYLLVFSSMNELTLPWRFYGLGGLVTTPLLLGYMVGNLGVSPTTGNIVE
;
A
#
# COMPACT_ATOMS: atom_id res chain seq x y z
N MET A 1 3.16 -24.64 -11.90
CA MET A 1 2.48 -24.75 -10.59
C MET A 1 1.43 -23.66 -10.39
N PHE A 2 1.70 -22.40 -10.70
CA PHE A 2 0.79 -21.25 -10.48
C PHE A 2 -0.52 -21.29 -11.27
N ASN A 3 -0.56 -21.86 -12.49
CA ASN A 3 -1.80 -21.99 -13.27
C ASN A 3 -2.90 -22.82 -12.58
N LYS A 4 -2.54 -23.68 -11.61
CA LYS A 4 -3.52 -24.49 -10.85
C LYS A 4 -4.23 -23.69 -9.75
N LEU A 5 -3.65 -22.57 -9.32
CA LEU A 5 -4.19 -21.71 -8.28
C LEU A 5 -4.97 -20.50 -8.83
N SER A 6 -5.09 -20.37 -10.14
CA SER A 6 -5.83 -19.26 -10.76
C SER A 6 -7.31 -19.35 -10.45
N PRO A 7 -7.95 -18.30 -9.92
CA PRO A 7 -9.37 -18.28 -9.63
C PRO A 7 -10.20 -18.22 -10.91
N THR A 8 -11.46 -18.62 -10.81
CA THR A 8 -12.45 -18.44 -11.86
C THR A 8 -12.85 -16.96 -11.96
N PRO A 9 -12.94 -16.38 -13.18
CA PRO A 9 -13.41 -15.01 -13.34
C PRO A 9 -14.82 -14.78 -12.77
N ILE A 10 -14.98 -13.70 -12.01
CA ILE A 10 -16.25 -13.31 -11.38
C ILE A 10 -16.86 -12.16 -12.20
N THR A 11 -17.88 -12.43 -12.99
CA THR A 11 -18.54 -11.43 -13.86
C THR A 11 -19.64 -10.63 -13.15
N ASN A 12 -20.19 -11.17 -12.05
CA ASN A 12 -21.27 -10.51 -11.33
C ASN A 12 -20.72 -9.37 -10.46
N THR A 13 -21.11 -8.13 -10.81
CA THR A 13 -20.70 -6.92 -10.09
C THR A 13 -21.06 -6.93 -8.61
N LYS A 14 -22.23 -7.50 -8.23
CA LYS A 14 -22.62 -7.60 -6.81
C LYS A 14 -21.64 -8.47 -6.01
N HIS A 15 -21.21 -9.59 -6.57
CA HIS A 15 -20.21 -10.45 -5.92
C HIS A 15 -18.87 -9.74 -5.77
N ARG A 16 -18.43 -9.00 -6.79
CA ARG A 16 -17.21 -8.21 -6.74
C ARG A 16 -17.29 -7.08 -5.71
N THR A 17 -18.46 -6.41 -5.62
CA THR A 17 -18.70 -5.39 -4.59
C THR A 17 -18.64 -5.98 -3.18
N LEU A 18 -19.27 -7.14 -2.96
CA LEU A 18 -19.22 -7.80 -1.63
C LEU A 18 -17.80 -8.16 -1.22
N LEU A 19 -16.98 -8.67 -2.15
CA LEU A 19 -15.55 -8.94 -1.89
C LEU A 19 -14.81 -7.66 -1.49
N VAL A 20 -15.03 -6.55 -2.20
CA VAL A 20 -14.40 -5.26 -1.86
C VAL A 20 -14.84 -4.77 -0.48
N VAL A 21 -16.14 -4.81 -0.16
CA VAL A 21 -16.65 -4.38 1.15
C VAL A 21 -16.02 -5.21 2.28
N ALA A 22 -15.92 -6.51 2.10
CA ALA A 22 -15.30 -7.39 3.08
C ALA A 22 -13.80 -7.08 3.27
N MET A 23 -13.07 -6.87 2.15
CA MET A 23 -11.67 -6.50 2.20
C MET A 23 -11.43 -5.11 2.82
N ILE A 24 -12.34 -4.14 2.62
CA ILE A 24 -12.25 -2.83 3.29
C ILE A 24 -12.27 -3.03 4.81
N TRP A 25 -13.24 -3.79 5.34
CA TRP A 25 -13.30 -4.07 6.77
C TRP A 25 -12.01 -4.72 7.27
N PHE A 26 -11.55 -5.76 6.58
CA PHE A 26 -10.34 -6.49 6.93
C PHE A 26 -9.11 -5.57 6.99
N PHE A 27 -8.87 -4.79 5.95
CA PHE A 27 -7.68 -3.94 5.87
C PHE A 27 -7.76 -2.69 6.76
N VAL A 28 -8.94 -2.09 6.92
CA VAL A 28 -9.12 -1.02 7.91
C VAL A 28 -8.84 -1.54 9.31
N GLY A 29 -9.32 -2.76 9.63
CA GLY A 29 -9.00 -3.43 10.89
C GLY A 29 -7.50 -3.63 11.10
N ALA A 30 -6.78 -4.08 10.07
CA ALA A 30 -5.32 -4.27 10.14
C ALA A 30 -4.57 -2.95 10.41
N TRP A 31 -4.99 -1.86 9.79
CA TRP A 31 -4.37 -0.54 10.01
C TRP A 31 -4.72 0.06 11.37
N ILE A 32 -5.93 -0.14 11.88
CA ILE A 32 -6.33 0.27 13.24
C ILE A 32 -5.51 -0.51 14.27
N ASP A 33 -5.35 -1.80 14.08
CA ASP A 33 -4.53 -2.65 14.93
C ASP A 33 -3.07 -2.21 14.96
N SER A 34 -2.49 -1.94 13.80
CA SER A 34 -1.15 -1.37 13.71
C SER A 34 -1.00 0.00 14.40
N SER A 35 -2.01 0.86 14.30
CA SER A 35 -2.02 2.14 14.99
C SER A 35 -2.01 1.95 16.51
N ALA A 36 -2.82 1.01 17.03
CA ALA A 36 -2.85 0.68 18.46
C ALA A 36 -1.50 0.15 18.94
N HIS A 37 -0.90 -0.79 18.21
CA HIS A 37 0.44 -1.30 18.52
C HIS A 37 1.55 -0.24 18.42
N THR A 38 1.33 0.84 17.72
CA THR A 38 2.31 1.93 17.61
C THR A 38 2.17 2.95 18.74
N TYR A 39 0.95 3.28 19.16
CA TYR A 39 0.67 4.43 20.03
C TYR A 39 0.05 4.05 21.39
N LEU A 40 -0.47 2.83 21.56
CA LEU A 40 -1.14 2.36 22.79
C LEU A 40 -0.43 1.14 23.41
N LEU A 41 0.86 0.99 23.22
CA LEU A 41 1.64 -0.19 23.69
C LEU A 41 1.47 -0.45 25.19
N ASP A 42 1.46 0.60 26.01
CA ASP A 42 1.35 0.48 27.47
C ASP A 42 -0.05 -0.04 27.92
N ASP A 43 -1.05 0.04 27.05
CA ASP A 43 -2.42 -0.42 27.28
C ASP A 43 -2.68 -1.84 26.72
N ILE A 44 -1.72 -2.43 26.02
CA ILE A 44 -1.87 -3.74 25.37
C ILE A 44 -1.20 -4.83 26.24
N GLU A 45 -1.98 -5.45 27.12
CA GLU A 45 -1.49 -6.50 28.01
C GLU A 45 -1.63 -7.92 27.43
N THR A 46 -2.54 -8.13 26.49
CA THR A 46 -2.88 -9.45 25.96
C THR A 46 -3.16 -9.42 24.45
N PHE A 47 -3.14 -10.61 23.82
CA PHE A 47 -3.58 -10.76 22.42
C PHE A 47 -5.05 -10.38 22.20
N PHE A 48 -5.94 -10.57 23.19
CA PHE A 48 -7.37 -10.31 23.07
C PHE A 48 -7.71 -8.83 23.27
N THR A 49 -7.42 -8.02 22.25
CA THR A 49 -7.71 -6.59 22.24
C THR A 49 -8.91 -6.26 21.35
N PRO A 50 -9.59 -5.12 21.55
CA PRO A 50 -10.62 -4.64 20.63
C PRO A 50 -10.10 -4.47 19.18
N TRP A 51 -8.83 -4.13 19.00
CA TRP A 51 -8.18 -3.90 17.73
C TRP A 51 -8.01 -5.20 16.95
N HIS A 52 -7.49 -6.25 17.59
CA HIS A 52 -7.46 -7.61 17.04
C HIS A 52 -8.87 -8.12 16.71
N ALA A 53 -9.87 -7.82 17.53
CA ALA A 53 -11.25 -8.22 17.25
C ALA A 53 -11.77 -7.59 15.95
N VAL A 54 -11.46 -6.32 15.66
CA VAL A 54 -11.82 -5.65 14.39
C VAL A 54 -11.10 -6.31 13.23
N LEU A 55 -9.80 -6.56 13.33
CA LEU A 55 -8.99 -7.23 12.31
C LEU A 55 -9.52 -8.64 11.99
N TYR A 56 -9.65 -9.50 13.01
CA TYR A 56 -10.03 -10.90 12.79
C TYR A 56 -11.50 -11.08 12.43
N SER A 57 -12.40 -10.18 12.87
CA SER A 57 -13.78 -10.16 12.36
C SER A 57 -13.85 -9.78 10.89
N GLY A 58 -13.01 -8.83 10.43
CA GLY A 58 -12.87 -8.47 9.03
C GLY A 58 -12.32 -9.63 8.18
N TYR A 59 -11.30 -10.32 8.68
CA TYR A 59 -10.79 -11.55 8.06
C TYR A 59 -11.88 -12.62 7.94
N ALA A 60 -12.56 -12.96 9.04
CA ALA A 60 -13.63 -13.96 9.03
C ALA A 60 -14.76 -13.59 8.05
N PHE A 61 -15.17 -12.32 8.03
CA PHE A 61 -16.17 -11.83 7.09
C PHE A 61 -15.68 -11.96 5.64
N SER A 62 -14.41 -11.65 5.36
CA SER A 62 -13.83 -11.80 4.03
C SER A 62 -13.81 -13.25 3.55
N VAL A 63 -13.48 -14.19 4.44
CA VAL A 63 -13.54 -15.64 4.15
C VAL A 63 -14.97 -16.07 3.87
N LEU A 64 -15.94 -15.68 4.69
CA LEU A 64 -17.35 -16.04 4.51
C LEU A 64 -17.90 -15.50 3.19
N VAL A 65 -17.58 -14.25 2.84
CA VAL A 65 -17.98 -13.64 1.56
C VAL A 65 -17.34 -14.38 0.38
N ALA A 66 -16.04 -14.70 0.46
CA ALA A 66 -15.35 -15.45 -0.58
C ALA A 66 -15.99 -16.84 -0.79
N LEU A 67 -16.29 -17.56 0.29
CA LEU A 67 -16.98 -18.86 0.24
C LEU A 67 -18.39 -18.73 -0.35
N TYR A 68 -19.15 -17.71 0.06
CA TYR A 68 -20.46 -17.43 -0.51
C TYR A 68 -20.38 -17.19 -2.03
N VAL A 69 -19.45 -16.36 -2.48
CA VAL A 69 -19.24 -16.06 -3.90
C VAL A 69 -18.83 -17.32 -4.66
N LYS A 70 -17.88 -18.09 -4.13
CA LYS A 70 -17.45 -19.37 -4.74
C LYS A 70 -18.60 -20.35 -4.88
N ASN A 71 -19.45 -20.47 -3.86
CA ASN A 71 -20.63 -21.31 -3.92
C ASN A 71 -21.64 -20.82 -4.97
N ALA A 72 -21.86 -19.50 -5.05
CA ALA A 72 -22.78 -18.89 -6.02
C ALA A 72 -22.36 -19.12 -7.48
N ILE A 73 -21.05 -19.14 -7.76
CA ILE A 73 -20.50 -19.42 -9.10
C ILE A 73 -20.13 -20.90 -9.29
N LYS A 74 -20.41 -21.76 -8.30
CA LYS A 74 -20.09 -23.20 -8.27
C LYS A 74 -18.60 -23.50 -8.52
N ASP A 75 -17.72 -22.63 -8.02
CA ASP A 75 -16.27 -22.81 -8.07
C ASP A 75 -15.74 -23.37 -6.74
N TYR A 76 -15.49 -24.66 -6.70
CA TYR A 76 -14.99 -25.36 -5.50
C TYR A 76 -13.49 -25.67 -5.59
N LYS A 77 -12.75 -25.00 -6.49
CA LYS A 77 -11.31 -25.19 -6.63
C LYS A 77 -10.57 -24.64 -5.41
N PHE A 78 -9.47 -25.28 -5.08
CA PHE A 78 -8.46 -24.72 -4.21
C PHE A 78 -7.64 -23.70 -5.04
N ASP A 79 -7.89 -22.44 -4.84
CA ASP A 79 -7.25 -21.33 -5.55
C ASP A 79 -6.43 -20.45 -4.60
N VAL A 80 -5.87 -19.37 -5.15
CA VAL A 80 -5.05 -18.42 -4.40
C VAL A 80 -5.80 -17.78 -3.23
N GLY A 81 -7.12 -17.57 -3.34
CA GLY A 81 -7.92 -17.00 -2.26
C GLY A 81 -8.08 -17.95 -1.08
N VAL A 82 -8.35 -19.24 -1.37
CA VAL A 82 -8.43 -20.28 -0.31
C VAL A 82 -7.05 -20.45 0.34
N LEU A 83 -5.99 -20.50 -0.47
CA LEU A 83 -4.62 -20.58 0.06
C LEU A 83 -4.30 -19.39 0.97
N GLY A 84 -4.63 -18.18 0.53
CA GLY A 84 -4.42 -16.96 1.31
C GLY A 84 -5.18 -16.98 2.64
N ALA A 85 -6.45 -17.38 2.61
CA ALA A 85 -7.27 -17.51 3.82
C ALA A 85 -6.67 -18.52 4.81
N VAL A 86 -6.23 -19.69 4.34
CA VAL A 86 -5.60 -20.70 5.18
C VAL A 86 -4.29 -20.18 5.80
N ILE A 87 -3.41 -19.58 4.99
CA ILE A 87 -2.14 -19.05 5.47
C ILE A 87 -2.38 -17.93 6.50
N PHE A 88 -3.32 -17.02 6.26
CA PHE A 88 -3.66 -15.95 7.21
C PHE A 88 -4.20 -16.53 8.52
N GLY A 89 -5.09 -17.52 8.46
CA GLY A 89 -5.64 -18.17 9.66
C GLY A 89 -4.58 -18.89 10.49
N ILE A 90 -3.63 -19.58 9.83
CA ILE A 90 -2.49 -20.21 10.52
C ILE A 90 -1.59 -19.11 11.12
N GLY A 91 -1.32 -18.03 10.37
CA GLY A 91 -0.56 -16.88 10.84
C GLY A 91 -1.16 -16.27 12.10
N GLY A 92 -2.48 -16.03 12.13
CA GLY A 92 -3.17 -15.47 13.29
C GLY A 92 -3.17 -16.39 14.51
N GLY A 93 -3.35 -17.71 14.30
CA GLY A 93 -3.19 -18.68 15.39
C GLY A 93 -1.76 -18.74 15.93
N SER A 94 -0.76 -18.66 15.04
CA SER A 94 0.66 -18.63 15.42
C SER A 94 1.01 -17.34 16.16
N ASP A 95 0.41 -16.21 15.78
CA ASP A 95 0.58 -14.91 16.38
C ASP A 95 0.05 -14.87 17.81
N ALA A 96 -1.15 -15.44 18.05
CA ALA A 96 -1.70 -15.60 19.40
C ALA A 96 -0.79 -16.43 20.31
N ILE A 97 -0.19 -17.50 19.78
CA ILE A 97 0.78 -18.33 20.51
C ILE A 97 2.07 -17.55 20.77
N TRP A 98 2.56 -16.80 19.75
CA TRP A 98 3.77 -16.00 19.84
C TRP A 98 3.68 -14.95 20.95
N HIS A 99 2.61 -14.16 20.96
CA HIS A 99 2.34 -13.17 22.01
C HIS A 99 2.23 -13.81 23.41
N THR A 100 1.67 -15.01 23.50
CA THR A 100 1.56 -15.72 24.78
C THR A 100 2.92 -16.20 25.31
N LEU A 101 3.83 -16.61 24.43
CA LEU A 101 5.14 -17.17 24.80
C LEU A 101 6.24 -16.12 24.95
N PHE A 102 6.24 -15.11 24.10
CA PHE A 102 7.32 -14.13 23.95
C PHE A 102 6.92 -12.70 24.32
N GLY A 103 5.63 -12.46 24.57
CA GLY A 103 5.11 -11.13 24.82
C GLY A 103 4.79 -10.38 23.52
N ILE A 104 4.39 -9.11 23.65
CA ILE A 104 4.03 -8.25 22.51
C ILE A 104 5.29 -7.62 21.95
N GLU A 105 5.51 -7.79 20.65
CA GLU A 105 6.65 -7.22 19.96
C GLU A 105 6.51 -5.70 19.83
N VAL A 106 7.65 -5.02 19.78
CA VAL A 106 7.74 -3.56 19.70
C VAL A 106 8.62 -3.12 18.52
N GLY A 107 8.39 -1.92 18.04
CA GLY A 107 9.22 -1.31 17.01
C GLY A 107 9.09 -1.95 15.63
N VAL A 108 10.16 -2.57 15.11
CA VAL A 108 10.22 -3.20 13.78
C VAL A 108 9.91 -4.70 13.84
N GLU A 109 10.04 -5.31 15.01
CA GLU A 109 9.88 -6.76 15.19
C GLU A 109 8.55 -7.29 14.65
N PRO A 110 7.36 -6.66 14.91
CA PRO A 110 6.09 -7.13 14.37
C PRO A 110 6.04 -7.21 12.85
N LEU A 111 6.92 -6.49 12.15
CA LEU A 111 6.94 -6.47 10.69
C LEU A 111 7.76 -7.62 10.07
N ILE A 112 8.55 -8.34 10.89
CA ILE A 112 9.51 -9.36 10.41
C ILE A 112 9.38 -10.71 11.12
N THR A 113 8.52 -10.83 12.13
CA THR A 113 8.29 -12.11 12.83
C THR A 113 7.58 -13.13 11.92
N PRO A 114 7.84 -14.43 12.09
CA PRO A 114 7.27 -15.46 11.21
C PRO A 114 5.73 -15.46 11.17
N SER A 115 5.06 -15.21 12.31
CA SER A 115 3.61 -15.09 12.39
C SER A 115 3.08 -13.96 11.52
N HIS A 116 3.65 -12.76 11.64
CA HIS A 116 3.26 -11.59 10.84
C HIS A 116 3.61 -11.75 9.36
N LEU A 117 4.74 -12.37 9.02
CA LEU A 117 5.05 -12.67 7.61
C LEU A 117 4.00 -13.60 6.98
N MET A 118 3.46 -14.56 7.74
CA MET A 118 2.35 -15.40 7.28
C MET A 118 1.06 -14.58 7.13
N LEU A 119 0.75 -13.68 8.07
CA LEU A 119 -0.38 -12.76 7.96
C LEU A 119 -0.28 -11.90 6.70
N PHE A 120 0.88 -11.30 6.44
CA PHE A 120 1.10 -10.48 5.24
C PHE A 120 0.96 -11.29 3.95
N LEU A 121 1.57 -12.48 3.89
CA LEU A 121 1.46 -13.36 2.73
C LEU A 121 0.00 -13.78 2.50
N GLY A 122 -0.70 -14.19 3.54
CA GLY A 122 -2.11 -14.57 3.45
C GLY A 122 -2.99 -13.41 2.95
N ALA A 123 -2.78 -12.20 3.49
CA ALA A 123 -3.49 -11.00 3.07
C ALA A 123 -3.22 -10.65 1.59
N PHE A 124 -1.96 -10.72 1.13
CA PHE A 124 -1.63 -10.54 -0.29
C PHE A 124 -2.33 -11.54 -1.20
N LEU A 125 -2.35 -12.82 -0.83
CA LEU A 125 -2.99 -13.85 -1.63
C LEU A 125 -4.51 -13.68 -1.67
N MET A 126 -5.13 -13.20 -0.58
CA MET A 126 -6.56 -12.86 -0.59
C MET A 126 -6.85 -11.65 -1.49
N LEU A 127 -5.99 -10.64 -1.52
CA LEU A 127 -6.08 -9.54 -2.48
C LEU A 127 -5.87 -10.03 -3.91
N ASP A 128 -4.88 -10.90 -4.15
CA ASP A 128 -4.63 -11.48 -5.48
C ASP A 128 -5.85 -12.27 -5.99
N TYR A 129 -6.59 -12.95 -5.12
CA TYR A 129 -7.86 -13.57 -5.49
C TYR A 129 -8.85 -12.56 -6.09
N VAL A 130 -9.03 -11.41 -5.44
CA VAL A 130 -9.91 -10.35 -5.93
C VAL A 130 -9.40 -9.76 -7.25
N PHE A 131 -8.09 -9.57 -7.36
CA PHE A 131 -7.45 -9.06 -8.57
C PHE A 131 -7.51 -10.06 -9.72
N ALA A 132 -7.10 -11.30 -9.50
CA ALA A 132 -6.98 -12.33 -10.53
C ALA A 132 -8.33 -12.86 -11.02
N SER A 133 -9.39 -12.77 -10.18
CA SER A 133 -10.77 -13.14 -10.56
C SER A 133 -11.50 -12.07 -11.37
N ARG A 134 -10.83 -11.02 -11.88
CA ARG A 134 -11.45 -10.01 -12.73
C ARG A 134 -11.98 -10.61 -14.03
N PRO A 135 -13.10 -10.07 -14.58
CA PRO A 135 -13.72 -10.60 -15.80
C PRO A 135 -12.81 -10.56 -17.02
N GLU A 136 -12.05 -9.47 -17.16
CA GLU A 136 -11.16 -9.21 -18.29
C GLU A 136 -9.71 -9.07 -17.82
N LYS A 137 -8.80 -9.86 -18.40
CA LYS A 137 -7.39 -9.87 -17.96
C LYS A 137 -6.67 -8.54 -18.20
N ASN A 138 -7.00 -7.84 -19.27
CA ASN A 138 -6.31 -6.61 -19.71
C ASN A 138 -7.01 -5.33 -19.23
N ASN A 139 -8.05 -5.44 -18.41
CA ASN A 139 -8.81 -4.30 -17.91
C ASN A 139 -8.91 -4.36 -16.38
N LEU A 140 -8.85 -3.20 -15.73
CA LEU A 140 -9.08 -3.06 -14.29
C LEU A 140 -10.53 -2.66 -14.05
N ASP A 141 -11.35 -3.61 -13.59
CA ASP A 141 -12.60 -3.24 -12.96
C ASP A 141 -12.34 -2.60 -11.58
N PHE A 142 -13.37 -2.05 -10.95
CA PHE A 142 -13.22 -1.35 -9.68
C PHE A 142 -12.67 -2.26 -8.57
N ALA A 143 -13.00 -3.55 -8.56
CA ALA A 143 -12.51 -4.47 -7.54
C ALA A 143 -11.04 -4.85 -7.75
N ALA A 144 -10.60 -5.03 -9.00
CA ALA A 144 -9.19 -5.24 -9.30
C ALA A 144 -8.36 -3.98 -9.01
N LEU A 145 -8.89 -2.79 -9.31
CA LEU A 145 -8.27 -1.52 -8.95
C LEU A 145 -8.12 -1.38 -7.44
N PHE A 146 -9.21 -1.65 -6.69
CA PHE A 146 -9.18 -1.63 -5.23
C PHE A 146 -8.14 -2.59 -4.67
N SER A 147 -8.12 -3.83 -5.18
CA SER A 147 -7.14 -4.83 -4.77
C SER A 147 -5.71 -4.38 -5.03
N ALA A 148 -5.41 -3.82 -6.22
CA ALA A 148 -4.08 -3.32 -6.55
C ALA A 148 -3.67 -2.13 -5.64
N ALA A 149 -4.59 -1.19 -5.38
CA ALA A 149 -4.36 -0.06 -4.49
C ALA A 149 -4.12 -0.51 -3.04
N THR A 150 -4.92 -1.48 -2.56
CA THR A 150 -4.77 -2.05 -1.21
C THR A 150 -3.49 -2.86 -1.09
N SER A 151 -3.08 -3.59 -2.13
CA SER A 151 -1.78 -4.28 -2.16
C SER A 151 -0.62 -3.29 -2.05
N TYR A 152 -0.70 -2.14 -2.71
CA TYR A 152 0.27 -1.07 -2.54
C TYR A 152 0.25 -0.52 -1.10
N GLY A 153 -0.94 -0.28 -0.53
CA GLY A 153 -1.09 0.07 0.88
C GLY A 153 -0.46 -0.96 1.82
N LEU A 154 -0.62 -2.26 1.56
CA LEU A 154 -0.01 -3.33 2.35
C LEU A 154 1.53 -3.34 2.25
N VAL A 155 2.10 -3.06 1.08
CA VAL A 155 3.56 -2.87 0.96
C VAL A 155 4.01 -1.67 1.80
N MET A 156 3.29 -0.56 1.77
CA MET A 156 3.56 0.61 2.62
C MET A 156 3.42 0.29 4.11
N PHE A 157 2.51 -0.60 4.48
CA PHE A 157 2.35 -1.10 5.85
C PHE A 157 3.59 -1.88 6.32
N ILE A 158 3.98 -2.91 5.56
CA ILE A 158 5.17 -3.73 5.87
C ILE A 158 6.44 -2.87 5.94
N THR A 159 6.48 -1.78 5.19
CA THR A 159 7.59 -0.83 5.15
C THR A 159 7.32 0.46 5.94
N SER A 160 6.39 0.43 6.90
CA SER A 160 5.96 1.62 7.67
C SER A 160 7.12 2.27 8.45
N PHE A 161 8.11 1.48 8.87
CA PHE A 161 9.34 1.99 9.49
C PHE A 161 10.21 2.85 8.54
N LEU A 162 10.01 2.73 7.23
CA LEU A 162 10.58 3.57 6.18
C LEU A 162 9.53 4.49 5.52
N ASN A 163 8.37 4.71 6.15
CA ASN A 163 7.37 5.61 5.60
C ASN A 163 7.53 7.01 6.20
N PRO A 164 7.91 8.03 5.40
CA PRO A 164 8.23 9.35 5.91
C PRO A 164 7.01 10.12 6.44
N PHE A 165 5.79 9.77 6.04
CA PHE A 165 4.55 10.37 6.58
C PHE A 165 4.22 9.87 7.99
N ILE A 166 4.68 8.65 8.35
CA ILE A 166 4.50 8.05 9.67
C ILE A 166 5.72 8.34 10.56
N ARG A 167 6.93 8.24 10.01
CA ARG A 167 8.20 8.40 10.73
C ARG A 167 8.85 9.72 10.38
N ILE A 168 8.23 10.82 10.82
CA ILE A 168 8.70 12.17 10.51
C ILE A 168 9.88 12.61 11.38
N GLY A 169 10.04 12.05 12.60
CA GLY A 169 11.08 12.44 13.57
C GLY A 169 12.50 12.50 13.00
N PRO A 170 12.97 11.53 12.21
CA PRO A 170 14.29 11.55 11.60
C PRO A 170 14.61 12.82 10.78
N PHE A 171 13.59 13.50 10.23
CA PHE A 171 13.77 14.73 9.44
C PHE A 171 14.19 15.95 10.28
N TYR A 172 14.03 15.89 11.60
CA TYR A 172 14.42 16.93 12.54
C TYR A 172 15.76 16.66 13.23
N SER A 173 16.39 15.53 12.94
CA SER A 173 17.72 15.19 13.48
C SER A 173 18.82 15.63 12.54
N LYS A 174 19.98 16.02 13.15
CA LYS A 174 21.28 16.22 12.46
C LYS A 174 22.23 15.05 12.68
N GLU A 175 21.79 14.02 13.37
CA GLU A 175 22.56 12.81 13.58
C GLU A 175 22.66 12.04 12.25
N GLY A 176 23.88 11.74 11.81
CA GLY A 176 24.12 11.21 10.45
C GLY A 176 23.33 9.95 10.09
N PHE A 177 23.10 9.05 11.06
CA PHE A 177 22.28 7.87 10.82
C PHE A 177 20.80 8.22 10.59
N LEU A 178 20.24 9.11 11.43
CA LEU A 178 18.82 9.52 11.30
C LEU A 178 18.62 10.38 10.05
N GLU A 179 19.57 11.22 9.69
CA GLU A 179 19.53 11.97 8.42
C GLU A 179 19.54 11.02 7.20
N ALA A 180 20.40 10.00 7.22
CA ALA A 180 20.44 8.97 6.17
C ALA A 180 19.11 8.16 6.11
N LEU A 181 18.54 7.83 7.27
CA LEU A 181 17.24 7.15 7.36
C LEU A 181 16.13 8.03 6.78
N ALA A 182 16.11 9.32 7.10
CA ALA A 182 15.14 10.28 6.55
C ALA A 182 15.20 10.34 5.02
N GLY A 183 16.37 10.59 4.45
CA GLY A 183 16.57 10.64 3.01
C GLY A 183 16.27 9.30 2.33
N GLY A 184 16.75 8.20 2.91
CA GLY A 184 16.56 6.84 2.43
C GLY A 184 15.08 6.42 2.42
N SER A 185 14.29 6.84 3.40
CA SER A 185 12.86 6.55 3.48
C SER A 185 12.08 7.18 2.32
N VAL A 186 12.36 8.44 1.98
CA VAL A 186 11.74 9.11 0.82
C VAL A 186 12.13 8.42 -0.48
N ILE A 187 13.44 8.15 -0.67
CA ILE A 187 13.94 7.47 -1.87
C ILE A 187 13.26 6.11 -2.03
N PHE A 188 13.17 5.31 -0.99
CA PHE A 188 12.56 3.98 -1.02
C PHE A 188 11.07 4.07 -1.39
N GLN A 189 10.30 4.94 -0.74
CA GLN A 189 8.87 5.07 -1.02
C GLN A 189 8.59 5.67 -2.42
N THR A 190 9.43 6.56 -2.91
CA THR A 190 9.31 7.09 -4.28
C THR A 190 9.59 6.03 -5.35
N MET A 191 10.52 5.09 -5.09
CA MET A 191 10.73 3.92 -5.95
C MET A 191 9.49 3.03 -5.98
N LEU A 192 8.89 2.73 -4.83
CA LEU A 192 7.65 1.95 -4.76
C LEU A 192 6.51 2.62 -5.54
N ALA A 193 6.33 3.94 -5.37
CA ALA A 193 5.34 4.70 -6.13
C ALA A 193 5.55 4.54 -7.65
N SER A 194 6.80 4.65 -8.12
CA SER A 194 7.15 4.48 -9.53
C SER A 194 6.89 3.04 -10.04
N ILE A 195 7.24 2.02 -9.25
CA ILE A 195 6.98 0.61 -9.58
C ILE A 195 5.48 0.36 -9.74
N VAL A 196 4.68 0.86 -8.80
CA VAL A 196 3.22 0.73 -8.84
C VAL A 196 2.64 1.42 -10.06
N PHE A 197 3.13 2.61 -10.42
CA PHE A 197 2.70 3.30 -11.65
C PHE A 197 2.97 2.44 -12.89
N VAL A 198 4.21 1.96 -13.06
CA VAL A 198 4.60 1.12 -14.21
C VAL A 198 3.80 -0.19 -14.24
N TYR A 199 3.52 -0.78 -13.08
CA TYR A 199 2.67 -1.96 -12.99
C TYR A 199 1.23 -1.68 -13.43
N LEU A 200 0.60 -0.62 -12.91
CA LEU A 200 -0.79 -0.28 -13.23
C LEU A 200 -0.98 0.06 -14.71
N ILE A 201 -0.05 0.83 -15.31
CA ILE A 201 -0.18 1.31 -16.69
C ILE A 201 -0.24 0.15 -17.72
N ARG A 202 0.24 -1.05 -17.36
CA ARG A 202 0.14 -2.27 -18.19
C ARG A 202 -1.31 -2.68 -18.47
N PHE A 203 -2.23 -2.35 -17.56
CA PHE A 203 -3.65 -2.66 -17.68
C PHE A 203 -4.46 -1.51 -18.31
N LYS A 204 -3.79 -0.51 -18.87
CA LYS A 204 -4.42 0.65 -19.51
C LYS A 204 -5.48 1.34 -18.64
N PRO A 205 -5.20 1.61 -17.35
CA PRO A 205 -6.18 2.24 -16.47
C PRO A 205 -6.55 3.64 -16.96
N SER A 206 -7.78 4.07 -16.67
CA SER A 206 -8.12 5.49 -16.86
C SER A 206 -7.31 6.38 -15.91
N PRO A 207 -7.10 7.67 -16.24
CA PRO A 207 -6.44 8.61 -15.33
C PRO A 207 -7.08 8.66 -13.93
N THR A 208 -8.42 8.58 -13.87
CA THR A 208 -9.16 8.54 -12.60
C THR A 208 -8.80 7.29 -11.77
N GLN A 209 -8.68 6.13 -12.41
CA GLN A 209 -8.32 4.89 -11.72
C GLN A 209 -6.94 4.98 -11.08
N VAL A 210 -5.95 5.56 -11.78
CA VAL A 210 -4.61 5.75 -11.20
C VAL A 210 -4.66 6.74 -10.04
N GLY A 211 -5.34 7.88 -10.19
CA GLY A 211 -5.50 8.86 -9.11
C GLY A 211 -6.15 8.26 -7.86
N VAL A 212 -7.22 7.47 -8.05
CA VAL A 212 -7.89 6.76 -6.94
C VAL A 212 -6.99 5.73 -6.28
N ALA A 213 -6.19 4.97 -7.04
CA ALA A 213 -5.27 3.99 -6.47
C ALA A 213 -4.26 4.63 -5.52
N TYR A 214 -3.68 5.77 -5.90
CA TYR A 214 -2.75 6.52 -5.03
C TYR A 214 -3.46 7.15 -3.83
N PHE A 215 -4.66 7.70 -4.01
CA PHE A 215 -5.46 8.21 -2.90
C PHE A 215 -5.76 7.12 -1.86
N VAL A 216 -6.21 5.94 -2.29
CA VAL A 216 -6.52 4.80 -1.40
C VAL A 216 -5.30 4.37 -0.60
N SER A 217 -4.11 4.37 -1.21
CA SER A 217 -2.87 4.03 -0.50
C SER A 217 -2.55 5.03 0.63
N PHE A 218 -2.72 6.34 0.38
CA PHE A 218 -2.56 7.37 1.41
C PHE A 218 -3.65 7.30 2.49
N PHE A 219 -4.87 6.93 2.12
CA PHE A 219 -5.94 6.69 3.09
C PHE A 219 -5.54 5.61 4.10
N TYR A 220 -4.96 4.50 3.65
CA TYR A 220 -4.45 3.48 4.55
C TYR A 220 -3.31 3.99 5.44
N ILE A 221 -2.35 4.72 4.88
CA ILE A 221 -1.27 5.34 5.67
C ILE A 221 -1.85 6.25 6.76
N SER A 222 -2.89 7.03 6.45
CA SER A 222 -3.50 7.96 7.40
C SER A 222 -4.13 7.27 8.60
N ILE A 223 -4.66 6.06 8.44
CA ILE A 223 -5.23 5.28 9.56
C ILE A 223 -4.14 4.91 10.57
N ASN A 224 -2.89 4.74 10.15
CA ASN A 224 -1.80 4.38 11.08
C ASN A 224 -1.56 5.43 12.17
N VAL A 225 -1.91 6.68 11.92
CA VAL A 225 -1.75 7.78 12.89
C VAL A 225 -3.06 8.13 13.64
N VAL A 226 -4.14 7.37 13.45
CA VAL A 226 -5.45 7.68 14.04
C VAL A 226 -5.45 7.68 15.58
N MET A 227 -4.61 6.83 16.18
CA MET A 227 -4.49 6.74 17.65
C MET A 227 -3.52 7.78 18.23
N ASP A 228 -2.71 8.43 17.39
CA ASP A 228 -1.84 9.55 17.77
C ASP A 228 -2.64 10.86 17.75
N ASP A 229 -3.04 11.31 16.57
CA ASP A 229 -3.79 12.54 16.39
C ASP A 229 -4.67 12.48 15.12
N ILE A 230 -5.97 12.61 15.31
CA ILE A 230 -6.96 12.59 14.22
C ILE A 230 -6.76 13.75 13.22
N PHE A 231 -6.21 14.87 13.67
CA PHE A 231 -5.90 15.99 12.78
C PHE A 231 -4.82 15.60 11.76
N TRP A 232 -3.76 14.93 12.21
CA TRP A 232 -2.69 14.43 11.30
C TRP A 232 -3.21 13.39 10.34
N MET A 233 -4.15 12.55 10.76
CA MET A 233 -4.84 11.63 9.86
C MET A 233 -5.51 12.41 8.71
N PHE A 234 -6.30 13.45 9.00
CA PHE A 234 -6.95 14.25 7.95
C PHE A 234 -5.97 15.02 7.08
N LEU A 235 -4.86 15.48 7.63
CA LEU A 235 -3.80 16.13 6.87
C LEU A 235 -3.19 15.17 5.84
N ILE A 236 -2.86 13.94 6.24
CA ILE A 236 -2.34 12.90 5.33
C ILE A 236 -3.37 12.56 4.25
N ILE A 237 -4.66 12.45 4.59
CA ILE A 237 -5.74 12.25 3.61
C ILE A 237 -5.76 13.38 2.57
N GLY A 238 -5.62 14.64 3.02
CA GLY A 238 -5.56 15.80 2.12
C GLY A 238 -4.37 15.73 1.15
N PHE A 239 -3.19 15.39 1.63
CA PHE A 239 -2.02 15.17 0.78
C PHE A 239 -2.16 13.96 -0.13
N GLY A 240 -2.87 12.92 0.32
CA GLY A 240 -3.25 11.78 -0.52
C GLY A 240 -4.16 12.16 -1.67
N ALA A 241 -5.18 13.00 -1.41
CA ALA A 241 -6.05 13.53 -2.46
C ALA A 241 -5.27 14.39 -3.47
N PHE A 242 -4.35 15.22 -2.99
CA PHE A 242 -3.46 16.01 -3.84
C PHE A 242 -2.52 15.12 -4.68
N SER A 243 -1.92 14.09 -4.07
CA SER A 243 -1.13 13.09 -4.79
C SER A 243 -1.94 12.40 -5.88
N GLY A 244 -3.16 11.95 -5.56
CA GLY A 244 -4.07 11.33 -6.52
C GLY A 244 -4.41 12.26 -7.70
N LEU A 245 -4.62 13.55 -7.44
CA LEU A 245 -4.86 14.54 -8.48
C LEU A 245 -3.64 14.71 -9.40
N LEU A 246 -2.43 14.78 -8.85
CA LEU A 246 -1.21 14.88 -9.65
C LEU A 246 -0.99 13.62 -10.48
N MET A 247 -1.27 12.45 -9.93
CA MET A 247 -1.17 11.17 -10.64
C MET A 247 -2.22 11.03 -11.75
N TYR A 248 -3.43 11.57 -11.53
CA TYR A 248 -4.45 11.70 -12.58
C TYR A 248 -3.91 12.55 -13.76
N GLN A 249 -3.34 13.72 -13.49
CA GLN A 249 -2.79 14.61 -14.53
C GLN A 249 -1.60 13.97 -15.26
N LEU A 250 -0.71 13.30 -14.52
CA LEU A 250 0.40 12.56 -15.10
C LEU A 250 -0.08 11.47 -16.07
N THR A 251 -1.10 10.70 -15.66
CA THR A 251 -1.65 9.63 -16.50
C THR A 251 -2.33 10.17 -17.74
N LYS A 252 -3.06 11.29 -17.60
CA LYS A 252 -3.65 12.00 -18.74
C LYS A 252 -2.57 12.46 -19.72
N TRP A 253 -1.48 13.07 -19.23
CA TRP A 253 -0.33 13.43 -20.05
C TRP A 253 0.27 12.20 -20.75
N TYR A 254 0.47 11.09 -20.01
CA TYR A 254 1.04 9.85 -20.54
C TYR A 254 0.26 9.30 -21.74
N TYR A 255 -1.07 9.34 -21.71
CA TYR A 255 -1.90 8.86 -22.83
C TYR A 255 -1.95 9.84 -24.00
N ASN A 256 -1.77 11.13 -23.75
CA ASN A 256 -1.86 12.16 -24.77
C ASN A 256 -0.50 12.49 -25.45
N THR A 257 0.60 11.96 -24.93
CA THR A 257 1.94 12.21 -25.49
C THR A 257 2.38 11.09 -26.43
N ASN A 258 3.06 11.47 -27.51
CA ASN A 258 3.71 10.53 -28.44
C ASN A 258 5.22 10.43 -28.21
N HIS A 259 5.70 10.84 -27.03
CA HIS A 259 7.12 10.80 -26.72
C HIS A 259 7.63 9.34 -26.63
N ASP A 260 8.74 9.02 -27.30
CA ASP A 260 9.30 7.67 -27.38
C ASP A 260 9.65 7.05 -26.03
N ARG A 261 10.02 7.91 -25.06
CA ARG A 261 10.39 7.50 -23.69
C ARG A 261 9.32 7.86 -22.66
N LYS A 262 8.05 7.87 -23.06
CA LYS A 262 6.96 8.32 -22.18
C LYS A 262 6.81 7.50 -20.89
N ILE A 263 7.14 6.21 -20.93
CA ILE A 263 7.09 5.33 -19.73
C ILE A 263 8.17 5.74 -18.74
N GLN A 264 9.40 5.93 -19.21
CA GLN A 264 10.52 6.33 -18.37
C GLN A 264 10.27 7.71 -17.74
N VAL A 265 9.79 8.66 -18.55
CA VAL A 265 9.47 10.01 -18.07
C VAL A 265 8.29 9.96 -17.09
N ALA A 266 7.24 9.20 -17.37
CA ALA A 266 6.10 9.08 -16.46
C ALA A 266 6.47 8.38 -15.15
N ALA A 267 7.29 7.35 -15.19
CA ALA A 267 7.82 6.69 -14.00
C ALA A 267 8.71 7.61 -13.18
N ALA A 268 9.57 8.41 -13.82
CA ALA A 268 10.36 9.45 -13.17
C ALA A 268 9.48 10.50 -12.46
N LEU A 269 8.48 11.00 -13.16
CA LEU A 269 7.55 11.99 -12.61
C LEU A 269 6.69 11.41 -11.48
N SER A 270 6.26 10.14 -11.56
CA SER A 270 5.49 9.51 -10.48
C SER A 270 6.30 9.41 -9.18
N ALA A 271 7.58 9.06 -9.27
CA ALA A 271 8.49 9.08 -8.13
C ALA A 271 8.68 10.50 -7.57
N SER A 272 8.91 11.47 -8.43
CA SER A 272 9.10 12.89 -8.05
C SER A 272 7.84 13.49 -7.42
N ILE A 273 6.65 13.14 -7.91
CA ILE A 273 5.37 13.56 -7.31
C ILE A 273 5.27 13.13 -5.86
N TYR A 274 5.61 11.88 -5.54
CA TYR A 274 5.59 11.41 -4.14
C TYR A 274 6.56 12.24 -3.28
N GLY A 275 7.81 12.43 -3.72
CA GLY A 275 8.79 13.25 -3.02
C GLY A 275 8.34 14.71 -2.85
N PHE A 276 7.73 15.30 -3.87
CA PHE A 276 7.17 16.65 -3.82
C PHE A 276 6.03 16.77 -2.81
N VAL A 277 5.08 15.85 -2.85
CA VAL A 277 3.95 15.79 -1.89
C VAL A 277 4.46 15.63 -0.46
N PHE A 278 5.48 14.80 -0.26
CA PHE A 278 6.11 14.65 1.06
C PHE A 278 6.80 15.94 1.53
N VAL A 279 7.57 16.59 0.69
CA VAL A 279 8.24 17.87 1.05
C VAL A 279 7.21 18.92 1.45
N LEU A 280 6.10 19.04 0.71
CA LEU A 280 5.02 19.96 1.09
C LEU A 280 4.39 19.57 2.43
N TYR A 281 4.12 18.27 2.67
CA TYR A 281 3.65 17.78 3.96
C TYR A 281 4.63 18.14 5.09
N LEU A 282 5.92 17.91 4.91
CA LEU A 282 6.98 18.21 5.89
C LEU A 282 7.02 19.71 6.23
N LEU A 283 6.89 20.59 5.22
CA LEU A 283 6.87 22.05 5.43
C LEU A 283 5.62 22.49 6.21
N VAL A 284 4.44 21.96 5.87
CA VAL A 284 3.19 22.25 6.59
C VAL A 284 3.25 21.74 8.01
N PHE A 285 3.68 20.49 8.22
CA PHE A 285 3.86 19.90 9.55
C PHE A 285 4.83 20.72 10.40
N SER A 286 5.97 21.11 9.85
CA SER A 286 6.97 21.94 10.56
C SER A 286 6.39 23.31 10.97
N SER A 287 5.68 23.97 10.06
CA SER A 287 5.07 25.28 10.30
C SER A 287 4.00 25.21 11.40
N MET A 288 3.18 24.16 11.40
CA MET A 288 2.10 24.01 12.38
C MET A 288 2.58 23.63 13.78
N ASN A 289 3.72 22.94 13.89
CA ASN A 289 4.32 22.56 15.16
C ASN A 289 5.47 23.51 15.59
N GLU A 290 5.68 24.62 14.90
CA GLU A 290 6.75 25.58 15.15
C GLU A 290 8.14 24.93 15.17
N LEU A 291 8.33 23.86 14.38
CA LEU A 291 9.57 23.10 14.32
C LEU A 291 10.51 23.67 13.25
N THR A 292 11.80 23.76 13.60
CA THR A 292 12.82 24.20 12.67
C THR A 292 13.41 22.98 11.93
N LEU A 293 13.26 22.98 10.60
CA LEU A 293 13.88 21.96 9.76
C LEU A 293 15.39 22.21 9.63
N PRO A 294 16.23 21.21 9.91
CA PRO A 294 17.68 21.33 9.72
C PRO A 294 18.09 21.26 8.22
N TRP A 295 17.16 20.93 7.34
CA TRP A 295 17.39 20.76 5.90
C TRP A 295 17.45 22.10 5.18
N ARG A 296 18.52 22.30 4.42
CA ARG A 296 18.61 23.45 3.49
C ARG A 296 17.72 23.22 2.29
N PHE A 297 17.34 24.30 1.59
CA PHE A 297 16.41 24.23 0.44
C PHE A 297 16.89 23.28 -0.67
N TYR A 298 18.19 23.17 -0.91
CA TYR A 298 18.75 22.25 -1.88
C TYR A 298 18.64 20.78 -1.44
N GLY A 299 18.70 20.50 -0.14
CA GLY A 299 18.43 19.16 0.41
C GLY A 299 16.96 18.76 0.22
N LEU A 300 16.03 19.67 0.54
CA LEU A 300 14.60 19.46 0.28
C LEU A 300 14.33 19.27 -1.23
N GLY A 301 14.98 20.08 -2.08
CA GLY A 301 14.93 19.91 -3.54
C GLY A 301 15.48 18.54 -3.98
N GLY A 302 16.52 18.04 -3.32
CA GLY A 302 17.08 16.72 -3.55
C GLY A 302 16.09 15.59 -3.29
N LEU A 303 15.22 15.71 -2.29
CA LEU A 303 14.14 14.73 -2.02
C LEU A 303 13.07 14.67 -3.13
N VAL A 304 13.02 15.67 -4.00
CA VAL A 304 12.12 15.72 -5.17
C VAL A 304 12.86 15.29 -6.44
N THR A 305 14.11 15.72 -6.63
CA THR A 305 14.84 15.52 -7.89
C THR A 305 15.58 14.19 -7.98
N THR A 306 16.13 13.68 -6.86
CA THR A 306 16.76 12.33 -6.84
C THR A 306 15.81 11.24 -7.27
N PRO A 307 14.53 11.22 -6.83
CA PRO A 307 13.53 10.29 -7.31
C PRO A 307 13.34 10.27 -8.83
N LEU A 308 13.54 11.37 -9.53
CA LEU A 308 13.46 11.39 -11.01
C LEU A 308 14.39 10.37 -11.65
N LEU A 309 15.64 10.29 -11.17
CA LEU A 309 16.64 9.38 -11.71
C LEU A 309 16.24 7.92 -11.46
N LEU A 310 15.82 7.61 -10.24
CA LEU A 310 15.42 6.27 -9.85
C LEU A 310 14.12 5.84 -10.56
N GLY A 311 13.14 6.72 -10.64
CA GLY A 311 11.90 6.47 -11.38
C GLY A 311 12.16 6.25 -12.89
N TYR A 312 13.10 7.02 -13.47
CA TYR A 312 13.52 6.79 -14.85
C TYR A 312 14.14 5.39 -15.05
N MET A 313 14.98 4.93 -14.11
CA MET A 313 15.53 3.58 -14.12
C MET A 313 14.43 2.52 -14.00
N VAL A 314 13.47 2.70 -13.10
CA VAL A 314 12.28 1.82 -12.97
C VAL A 314 11.50 1.78 -14.28
N GLY A 315 11.30 2.92 -14.93
CA GLY A 315 10.64 3.00 -16.25
C GLY A 315 11.37 2.18 -17.33
N ASN A 316 12.71 2.16 -17.32
CA ASN A 316 13.48 1.32 -18.23
C ASN A 316 13.26 -0.18 -18.01
N LEU A 317 13.09 -0.62 -16.74
CA LEU A 317 12.77 -2.02 -16.43
C LEU A 317 11.36 -2.42 -16.90
N GLY A 318 10.46 -1.46 -17.06
CA GLY A 318 9.10 -1.67 -17.56
C GLY A 318 8.99 -1.79 -19.08
N VAL A 319 10.08 -1.61 -19.82
CA VAL A 319 10.11 -1.59 -21.30
C VAL A 319 10.85 -2.80 -21.86
N SER A 320 10.27 -3.44 -22.87
CA SER A 320 10.94 -4.54 -23.58
C SER A 320 12.17 -4.03 -24.33
N PRO A 321 13.36 -4.66 -24.17
CA PRO A 321 14.57 -4.27 -24.88
C PRO A 321 14.46 -4.37 -26.40
N THR A 322 13.58 -5.25 -26.90
CA THR A 322 13.45 -5.55 -28.34
C THR A 322 12.38 -4.72 -29.03
N THR A 323 11.31 -4.36 -28.34
CA THR A 323 10.16 -3.68 -28.95
C THR A 323 10.00 -2.22 -28.51
N GLY A 324 10.67 -1.81 -27.43
CA GLY A 324 10.46 -0.49 -26.81
C GLY A 324 9.09 -0.30 -26.16
N ASN A 325 8.24 -1.35 -26.18
CA ASN A 325 6.91 -1.34 -25.57
C ASN A 325 6.94 -1.88 -24.14
N ILE A 326 5.86 -1.65 -23.40
CA ILE A 326 5.71 -2.21 -22.05
C ILE A 326 5.83 -3.74 -22.11
N VAL A 327 6.61 -4.31 -21.18
CA VAL A 327 6.67 -5.77 -20.99
C VAL A 327 5.32 -6.25 -20.48
N GLU A 328 4.65 -7.10 -21.26
CA GLU A 328 3.35 -7.70 -20.89
C GLU A 328 3.48 -8.75 -19.78
#